data_74c9b0c4421df90d89485b56f03af9c8
#
_entry.id   74c9b0c4421df90d89485b56f03af9c8
#
_cell.length_a   1.000
_cell.length_b   1.000
_cell.length_c   1.000
_cell.angle_alpha   90.00
_cell.angle_beta   90.00
_cell.angle_gamma   90.00
#
_symmetry.space_group_name_H-M   'P 1'
#
loop_
_entity.id
_entity.type
_entity.pdbx_description
1 polymer ?
#
loop_
_entity_poly.entity_id
_entity_poly.type
_entity_poly.pdbx_seq_one_letter_code
_entity_poly.pdbx_strand_id
1 'polypeptide(L)'
;MSDVTARAAELGRLHRVVPVRRYRSLVGHWLQRWFRPPRPAQHDPVPAIGPGELSLTFGGHASLIARYHDLAIAFDPMLGRWVGGVRRAVEPGLAPGDFSDVRLILISHRHADHLHLPTMRKLPRTATVVVPAGAAAPLSDLGFARVVELQPGSDFELRGVQVIAAAASHGDHELARGLSFVVRGPGPSVYLCGDSGYFSGFADVGARFAPDIAVLPIGGFLPRSFRARHMSPLDALYAFEDLRSRLLVPIHHGAFALSYEQLDEPARWLVELAKQRGVRDHVMVMAAGQSERFVEQRAAREAC
;
A
#
# COMPACT_ATOMS: atom_id res chain seq x y z
N MET A 1 25.77 10.52 -8.77
CA MET A 1 25.80 9.53 -9.88
C MET A 1 26.31 8.14 -9.44
N SER A 2 27.27 8.02 -8.53
CA SER A 2 27.82 6.71 -8.09
C SER A 2 26.80 5.82 -7.35
N ASP A 3 25.90 6.38 -6.56
CA ASP A 3 24.95 5.62 -5.74
C ASP A 3 23.80 5.01 -6.56
N VAL A 4 23.22 5.73 -7.51
CA VAL A 4 22.16 5.23 -8.41
C VAL A 4 22.69 4.07 -9.28
N THR A 5 23.95 4.16 -9.75
CA THR A 5 24.58 3.12 -10.56
C THR A 5 24.88 1.88 -9.73
N ALA A 6 25.35 2.05 -8.48
CA ALA A 6 25.58 0.95 -7.55
C ALA A 6 24.28 0.25 -7.15
N ARG A 7 23.23 1.00 -6.86
CA ARG A 7 21.87 0.48 -6.61
C ARG A 7 21.34 -0.32 -7.78
N ALA A 8 21.45 0.20 -9.01
CA ALA A 8 21.03 -0.50 -10.23
C ALA A 8 21.82 -1.80 -10.46
N ALA A 9 23.12 -1.83 -10.16
CA ALA A 9 23.96 -3.01 -10.28
C ALA A 9 23.61 -4.09 -9.24
N GLU A 10 23.34 -3.69 -7.98
CA GLU A 10 22.90 -4.59 -6.92
C GLU A 10 21.53 -5.21 -7.25
N LEU A 11 20.58 -4.41 -7.70
CA LEU A 11 19.28 -4.85 -8.19
C LEU A 11 19.41 -5.78 -9.41
N GLY A 12 20.37 -5.53 -10.29
CA GLY A 12 20.66 -6.36 -11.46
C GLY A 12 21.15 -7.77 -11.13
N ARG A 13 21.85 -7.97 -10.01
CA ARG A 13 22.41 -9.27 -9.60
C ARG A 13 21.39 -10.23 -9.01
N LEU A 14 20.34 -9.71 -8.37
CA LEU A 14 19.43 -10.51 -7.56
C LEU A 14 18.38 -11.30 -8.36
N HIS A 15 18.09 -10.96 -9.65
CA HIS A 15 16.93 -11.52 -10.35
C HIS A 15 17.16 -11.80 -11.86
N ARG A 16 18.21 -12.52 -12.21
CA ARG A 16 18.47 -12.78 -13.64
C ARG A 16 17.53 -13.76 -14.32
N VAL A 17 16.93 -14.71 -13.61
CA VAL A 17 16.04 -15.73 -14.21
C VAL A 17 15.00 -16.22 -13.20
N VAL A 18 13.73 -16.34 -13.62
CA VAL A 18 12.72 -17.08 -12.85
C VAL A 18 12.90 -18.56 -13.18
N PRO A 19 13.31 -19.42 -12.23
CA PRO A 19 13.48 -20.84 -12.50
C PRO A 19 12.15 -21.50 -12.88
N VAL A 20 12.16 -22.46 -13.80
CA VAL A 20 10.98 -23.26 -14.20
C VAL A 20 10.24 -23.84 -13.00
N ARG A 21 10.97 -24.18 -11.92
CA ARG A 21 10.41 -24.61 -10.64
C ARG A 21 9.41 -23.62 -10.04
N ARG A 22 9.60 -22.29 -10.22
CA ARG A 22 8.69 -21.26 -9.71
C ARG A 22 7.38 -21.20 -10.49
N TYR A 23 7.38 -21.44 -11.79
CA TYR A 23 6.16 -21.57 -12.60
C TYR A 23 5.30 -22.75 -12.12
N ARG A 24 5.92 -23.92 -11.93
CA ARG A 24 5.23 -25.10 -11.38
C ARG A 24 4.69 -24.85 -9.98
N SER A 25 5.44 -24.14 -9.15
CA SER A 25 5.02 -23.74 -7.81
C SER A 25 3.80 -22.82 -7.84
N LEU A 26 3.78 -21.82 -8.74
CA LEU A 26 2.66 -20.89 -8.86
C LEU A 26 1.38 -21.60 -9.31
N VAL A 27 1.45 -22.40 -10.38
CA VAL A 27 0.29 -23.19 -10.88
C VAL A 27 -0.20 -24.16 -9.81
N GLY A 28 0.71 -24.89 -9.17
CA GLY A 28 0.37 -25.79 -8.06
C GLY A 28 -0.28 -25.06 -6.89
N HIS A 29 0.21 -23.86 -6.58
CA HIS A 29 -0.35 -23.01 -5.54
C HIS A 29 -1.78 -22.53 -5.88
N TRP A 30 -2.03 -22.09 -7.12
CA TRP A 30 -3.37 -21.71 -7.57
C TRP A 30 -4.33 -22.88 -7.48
N LEU A 31 -3.98 -24.06 -8.03
CA LEU A 31 -4.81 -25.26 -7.98
C LEU A 31 -5.13 -25.67 -6.54
N GLN A 32 -4.13 -25.68 -5.65
CA GLN A 32 -4.36 -25.99 -4.24
C GLN A 32 -5.29 -24.97 -3.57
N ARG A 33 -5.17 -23.69 -3.89
CA ARG A 33 -5.97 -22.61 -3.30
C ARG A 33 -7.43 -22.64 -3.74
N TRP A 34 -7.73 -23.14 -4.94
CA TRP A 34 -9.12 -23.31 -5.38
C TRP A 34 -9.92 -24.20 -4.43
N PHE A 35 -9.28 -25.19 -3.83
CA PHE A 35 -9.92 -26.19 -2.95
C PHE A 35 -9.71 -25.94 -1.46
N ARG A 36 -8.73 -25.14 -1.08
CA ARG A 36 -8.45 -24.82 0.34
C ARG A 36 -9.05 -23.48 0.73
N PRO A 37 -9.74 -23.39 1.90
CA PRO A 37 -10.20 -22.12 2.40
C PRO A 37 -9.02 -21.19 2.68
N PRO A 38 -9.22 -19.84 2.59
CA PRO A 38 -8.21 -18.90 3.05
C PRO A 38 -7.93 -19.12 4.54
N ARG A 39 -6.71 -18.77 4.96
CA ARG A 39 -6.36 -18.75 6.40
C ARG A 39 -7.13 -17.63 7.08
N PRO A 40 -7.55 -17.79 8.34
CA PRO A 40 -8.16 -16.71 9.09
C PRO A 40 -7.24 -15.48 9.17
N ALA A 41 -7.83 -14.28 9.13
CA ALA A 41 -7.15 -13.04 9.49
C ALA A 41 -7.20 -12.84 11.02
N GLN A 42 -6.38 -11.92 11.52
CA GLN A 42 -6.57 -11.35 12.85
C GLN A 42 -7.76 -10.36 12.80
N HIS A 43 -8.29 -10.02 13.96
CA HIS A 43 -9.30 -8.97 14.10
C HIS A 43 -9.01 -8.25 15.41
N ASP A 44 -7.94 -7.46 15.40
CA ASP A 44 -7.59 -6.68 16.58
C ASP A 44 -8.61 -5.57 16.79
N PRO A 45 -8.95 -5.24 18.03
CA PRO A 45 -9.75 -4.06 18.31
C PRO A 45 -9.01 -2.82 17.81
N VAL A 46 -9.74 -1.92 17.15
CA VAL A 46 -9.16 -0.64 16.74
C VAL A 46 -8.82 0.16 18.01
N PRO A 47 -7.56 0.56 18.20
CA PRO A 47 -7.17 1.29 19.40
C PRO A 47 -7.87 2.66 19.42
N ALA A 48 -8.35 3.05 20.61
CA ALA A 48 -8.80 4.41 20.83
C ALA A 48 -7.63 5.39 20.61
N ILE A 49 -7.88 6.45 19.87
CA ILE A 49 -6.90 7.48 19.55
C ILE A 49 -7.37 8.85 20.01
N GLY A 50 -6.44 9.66 20.49
CA GLY A 50 -6.63 11.04 20.85
C GLY A 50 -6.11 12.04 19.80
N PRO A 51 -6.21 13.34 20.07
CA PRO A 51 -5.58 14.36 19.24
C PRO A 51 -4.07 14.14 19.11
N GLY A 52 -3.53 14.29 17.90
CA GLY A 52 -2.10 14.07 17.62
C GLY A 52 -1.71 12.60 17.44
N GLU A 53 -2.68 11.69 17.41
CA GLU A 53 -2.46 10.26 17.21
C GLU A 53 -3.02 9.79 15.87
N LEU A 54 -2.48 8.67 15.41
CA LEU A 54 -2.92 7.93 14.23
C LEU A 54 -3.07 6.46 14.57
N SER A 55 -4.11 5.80 14.10
CA SER A 55 -4.13 4.34 14.04
C SER A 55 -4.12 3.85 12.59
N LEU A 56 -3.41 2.74 12.35
CA LEU A 56 -3.45 2.01 11.09
C LEU A 56 -4.00 0.61 11.34
N THR A 57 -5.00 0.21 10.54
CA THR A 57 -5.53 -1.16 10.53
C THR A 57 -5.27 -1.77 9.16
N PHE A 58 -4.49 -2.84 9.10
CA PHE A 58 -4.13 -3.49 7.84
C PHE A 58 -5.17 -4.53 7.43
N GLY A 59 -5.84 -4.31 6.30
CA GLY A 59 -6.86 -5.22 5.76
C GLY A 59 -6.31 -6.41 4.95
N GLY A 60 -5.00 -6.45 4.75
CA GLY A 60 -4.35 -7.40 3.84
C GLY A 60 -4.34 -6.92 2.39
N HIS A 61 -3.38 -7.41 1.58
CA HIS A 61 -3.04 -6.92 0.25
C HIS A 61 -2.59 -5.47 0.28
N ALA A 62 -3.28 -4.55 -0.40
CA ALA A 62 -3.02 -3.12 -0.35
C ALA A 62 -4.01 -2.36 0.57
N SER A 63 -4.98 -3.06 1.16
CA SER A 63 -6.07 -2.42 1.92
C SER A 63 -5.61 -1.98 3.30
N LEU A 64 -5.92 -0.74 3.66
CA LEU A 64 -5.58 -0.17 4.95
C LEU A 64 -6.65 0.85 5.36
N ILE A 65 -6.93 0.97 6.66
CA ILE A 65 -7.66 2.11 7.21
C ILE A 65 -6.72 2.91 8.11
N ALA A 66 -6.54 4.19 7.78
CA ALA A 66 -5.86 5.16 8.63
C ALA A 66 -6.91 5.99 9.37
N ARG A 67 -6.81 6.11 10.70
CA ARG A 67 -7.71 6.94 11.51
C ARG A 67 -6.92 8.01 12.22
N TYR A 68 -7.28 9.24 11.95
CA TYR A 68 -7.01 10.40 12.79
C TYR A 68 -8.23 10.63 13.69
N HIS A 69 -8.10 11.41 14.76
CA HIS A 69 -9.17 11.61 15.75
C HIS A 69 -10.57 11.82 15.13
N ASP A 70 -10.69 12.68 14.10
CA ASP A 70 -11.98 13.06 13.52
C ASP A 70 -12.24 12.51 12.10
N LEU A 71 -11.30 11.72 11.55
CA LEU A 71 -11.37 11.25 10.18
C LEU A 71 -10.80 9.85 10.00
N ALA A 72 -11.63 8.91 9.55
CA ALA A 72 -11.19 7.61 9.05
C ALA A 72 -11.07 7.63 7.53
N ILE A 73 -9.94 7.15 7.03
CA ILE A 73 -9.52 7.11 5.63
C ILE A 73 -9.28 5.67 5.23
N ALA A 74 -10.01 5.16 4.25
CA ALA A 74 -9.73 3.86 3.64
C ALA A 74 -8.82 4.03 2.42
N PHE A 75 -7.80 3.18 2.31
CA PHE A 75 -6.91 3.12 1.16
C PHE A 75 -7.07 1.77 0.46
N ASP A 76 -7.29 1.80 -0.85
CA ASP A 76 -7.47 0.64 -1.75
C ASP A 76 -8.29 -0.51 -1.12
N PRO A 77 -9.54 -0.26 -0.68
CA PRO A 77 -10.33 -1.24 0.08
C PRO A 77 -10.69 -2.46 -0.76
N MET A 78 -10.17 -3.63 -0.37
CA MET A 78 -10.32 -4.89 -1.06
C MET A 78 -10.78 -6.01 -0.13
N LEU A 79 -12.09 -6.26 -0.07
CA LEU A 79 -12.72 -7.33 0.72
C LEU A 79 -13.01 -8.59 -0.11
N GLY A 80 -12.65 -8.58 -1.39
CA GLY A 80 -12.91 -9.69 -2.30
C GLY A 80 -12.07 -10.94 -2.01
N ARG A 81 -12.68 -12.09 -2.28
CA ARG A 81 -11.99 -13.38 -2.21
C ARG A 81 -11.27 -13.75 -3.51
N TRP A 82 -11.52 -13.01 -4.59
CA TRP A 82 -10.99 -13.28 -5.92
C TRP A 82 -10.52 -12.02 -6.62
N VAL A 83 -9.41 -12.11 -7.33
CA VAL A 83 -8.88 -11.14 -8.26
C VAL A 83 -8.47 -11.87 -9.54
N GLY A 84 -9.10 -11.57 -10.70
CA GLY A 84 -8.71 -12.15 -11.98
C GLY A 84 -8.58 -13.68 -11.98
N GLY A 85 -9.43 -14.40 -11.23
CA GLY A 85 -9.35 -15.87 -11.09
C GLY A 85 -8.38 -16.37 -10.02
N VAL A 86 -7.59 -15.48 -9.39
CA VAL A 86 -6.70 -15.83 -8.27
C VAL A 86 -7.46 -15.74 -6.95
N ARG A 87 -7.47 -16.82 -6.18
CA ARG A 87 -8.15 -16.88 -4.89
C ARG A 87 -7.26 -16.31 -3.78
N ARG A 88 -7.87 -15.56 -2.88
CA ARG A 88 -7.22 -15.02 -1.69
C ARG A 88 -6.72 -16.13 -0.76
N ALA A 89 -5.53 -15.97 -0.23
CA ALA A 89 -4.86 -16.96 0.64
C ALA A 89 -5.08 -16.72 2.14
N VAL A 90 -5.36 -15.48 2.52
CA VAL A 90 -5.68 -15.06 3.89
C VAL A 90 -6.98 -14.25 3.82
N GLU A 91 -7.94 -14.48 4.70
CA GLU A 91 -9.19 -13.71 4.71
C GLU A 91 -8.91 -12.20 4.85
N PRO A 92 -9.82 -11.32 4.37
CA PRO A 92 -9.68 -9.90 4.63
C PRO A 92 -9.66 -9.65 6.14
N GLY A 93 -8.68 -8.87 6.59
CA GLY A 93 -8.61 -8.45 7.99
C GLY A 93 -9.59 -7.32 8.36
N LEU A 94 -10.41 -6.91 7.39
CA LEU A 94 -11.45 -5.90 7.52
C LEU A 94 -12.79 -6.47 7.05
N ALA A 95 -13.86 -6.15 7.75
CA ALA A 95 -15.25 -6.44 7.39
C ALA A 95 -15.97 -5.15 6.95
N PRO A 96 -17.12 -5.22 6.27
CA PRO A 96 -17.87 -4.02 5.89
C PRO A 96 -18.20 -3.08 7.06
N GLY A 97 -18.40 -3.60 8.27
CA GLY A 97 -18.65 -2.82 9.48
C GLY A 97 -17.49 -1.91 9.89
N ASP A 98 -16.24 -2.30 9.61
CA ASP A 98 -15.04 -1.52 9.95
C ASP A 98 -14.91 -0.22 9.15
N PHE A 99 -15.73 -0.05 8.11
CA PHE A 99 -15.78 1.15 7.28
C PHE A 99 -16.91 2.11 7.68
N SER A 100 -17.69 1.84 8.73
CA SER A 100 -18.89 2.64 9.09
C SER A 100 -18.55 4.12 9.40
N ASP A 101 -17.37 4.38 9.95
CA ASP A 101 -16.85 5.70 10.29
C ASP A 101 -16.01 6.34 9.16
N VAL A 102 -15.71 5.60 8.08
CA VAL A 102 -14.92 6.10 6.95
C VAL A 102 -15.65 7.23 6.23
N ARG A 103 -14.95 8.35 6.04
CA ARG A 103 -15.44 9.54 5.31
C ARG A 103 -14.61 9.89 4.10
N LEU A 104 -13.44 9.27 3.97
CA LEU A 104 -12.54 9.46 2.82
C LEU A 104 -12.05 8.09 2.33
N ILE A 105 -12.11 7.88 1.03
CA ILE A 105 -11.61 6.66 0.38
C ILE A 105 -10.59 7.12 -0.66
N LEU A 106 -9.36 6.64 -0.57
CA LEU A 106 -8.29 6.91 -1.52
C LEU A 106 -8.07 5.67 -2.38
N ILE A 107 -8.15 5.83 -3.69
CA ILE A 107 -7.87 4.76 -4.66
C ILE A 107 -6.61 5.12 -5.43
N SER A 108 -5.62 4.25 -5.37
CA SER A 108 -4.35 4.48 -6.04
C SER A 108 -4.44 4.36 -7.57
N HIS A 109 -5.15 3.35 -8.08
CA HIS A 109 -5.33 3.13 -9.52
C HIS A 109 -6.51 2.18 -9.81
N ARG A 110 -6.77 1.88 -11.11
CA ARG A 110 -7.99 1.17 -11.54
C ARG A 110 -7.87 -0.36 -11.61
N HIS A 111 -6.77 -0.99 -11.25
CA HIS A 111 -6.69 -2.45 -11.21
C HIS A 111 -7.70 -3.01 -10.20
N ALA A 112 -8.26 -4.19 -10.51
CA ALA A 112 -9.38 -4.77 -9.77
C ALA A 112 -9.07 -5.17 -8.33
N ASP A 113 -7.82 -5.28 -7.97
CA ASP A 113 -7.31 -5.54 -6.62
C ASP A 113 -7.09 -4.27 -5.79
N HIS A 114 -7.26 -3.08 -6.40
CA HIS A 114 -7.24 -1.75 -5.76
C HIS A 114 -8.61 -1.07 -5.87
N LEU A 115 -9.14 -0.86 -7.07
CA LEU A 115 -10.51 -0.40 -7.29
C LEU A 115 -11.45 -1.62 -7.40
N HIS A 116 -11.75 -2.24 -6.27
CA HIS A 116 -12.62 -3.41 -6.24
C HIS A 116 -14.10 -3.01 -6.13
N LEU A 117 -14.80 -2.91 -7.25
CA LEU A 117 -16.20 -2.45 -7.30
C LEU A 117 -17.16 -3.23 -6.38
N PRO A 118 -17.06 -4.56 -6.22
CA PRO A 118 -17.89 -5.28 -5.25
C PRO A 118 -17.65 -4.85 -3.79
N THR A 119 -16.42 -4.45 -3.43
CA THR A 119 -16.15 -3.82 -2.13
C THR A 119 -16.72 -2.42 -2.06
N MET A 120 -16.46 -1.58 -3.08
CA MET A 120 -16.97 -0.21 -3.14
C MET A 120 -18.49 -0.14 -2.95
N ARG A 121 -19.25 -1.13 -3.45
CA ARG A 121 -20.70 -1.25 -3.22
C ARG A 121 -21.11 -1.45 -1.76
N LYS A 122 -20.22 -1.83 -0.87
CA LYS A 122 -20.48 -2.08 0.55
C LYS A 122 -20.06 -0.93 1.45
N LEU A 123 -19.35 0.08 0.91
CA LEU A 123 -18.81 1.18 1.67
C LEU A 123 -19.82 2.32 1.87
N PRO A 124 -19.63 3.18 2.90
CA PRO A 124 -20.53 4.28 3.20
C PRO A 124 -20.67 5.26 2.03
N ARG A 125 -21.89 5.55 1.60
CA ARG A 125 -22.17 6.50 0.51
C ARG A 125 -21.87 7.95 0.88
N THR A 126 -21.80 8.25 2.18
CA THR A 126 -21.41 9.56 2.70
C THR A 126 -19.92 9.86 2.57
N ALA A 127 -19.10 8.86 2.20
CA ALA A 127 -17.68 9.06 1.98
C ALA A 127 -17.40 9.83 0.69
N THR A 128 -16.37 10.67 0.72
CA THR A 128 -15.72 11.22 -0.48
C THR A 128 -14.73 10.18 -1.01
N VAL A 129 -14.75 9.93 -2.33
CA VAL A 129 -13.79 9.05 -2.98
C VAL A 129 -12.81 9.88 -3.80
N VAL A 130 -11.52 9.72 -3.55
CA VAL A 130 -10.44 10.35 -4.32
C VAL A 130 -9.83 9.29 -5.22
N VAL A 131 -9.70 9.60 -6.50
CA VAL A 131 -9.17 8.69 -7.53
C VAL A 131 -8.20 9.44 -8.46
N PRO A 132 -7.35 8.74 -9.22
CA PRO A 132 -6.58 9.37 -10.30
C PRO A 132 -7.50 9.97 -11.37
N ALA A 133 -7.03 11.03 -12.04
CA ALA A 133 -7.74 11.65 -13.15
C ALA A 133 -8.08 10.62 -14.25
N GLY A 134 -9.35 10.59 -14.68
CA GLY A 134 -9.91 9.62 -15.61
C GLY A 134 -10.37 8.30 -14.97
N ALA A 135 -10.29 8.17 -13.65
CA ALA A 135 -10.66 6.94 -12.94
C ALA A 135 -12.07 6.96 -12.30
N ALA A 136 -12.83 8.06 -12.41
CA ALA A 136 -14.13 8.21 -11.75
C ALA A 136 -15.27 7.41 -12.40
N ALA A 137 -15.21 7.16 -13.71
CA ALA A 137 -16.31 6.56 -14.46
C ALA A 137 -16.88 5.26 -13.86
N PRO A 138 -16.10 4.29 -13.36
CA PRO A 138 -16.63 3.07 -12.73
C PRO A 138 -17.41 3.31 -11.42
N LEU A 139 -17.31 4.51 -10.84
CA LEU A 139 -17.94 4.89 -9.58
C LEU A 139 -19.26 5.66 -9.77
N SER A 140 -19.59 6.11 -11.00
CA SER A 140 -20.74 6.98 -11.29
C SER A 140 -22.06 6.48 -10.72
N ASP A 141 -22.30 5.16 -10.84
CA ASP A 141 -23.57 4.54 -10.46
C ASP A 141 -23.57 4.02 -9.01
N LEU A 142 -22.52 4.27 -8.26
CA LEU A 142 -22.41 3.78 -6.89
C LEU A 142 -23.01 4.74 -5.85
N GLY A 143 -23.34 5.97 -6.22
CA GLY A 143 -24.04 6.93 -5.37
C GLY A 143 -23.19 7.49 -4.21
N PHE A 144 -21.87 7.59 -4.35
CA PHE A 144 -21.03 8.29 -3.38
C PHE A 144 -21.34 9.77 -3.33
N ALA A 145 -21.28 10.38 -2.16
CA ALA A 145 -21.57 11.80 -1.95
C ALA A 145 -20.68 12.71 -2.81
N ARG A 146 -19.43 12.31 -3.01
CA ARG A 146 -18.46 13.04 -3.83
C ARG A 146 -17.40 12.11 -4.40
N VAL A 147 -17.06 12.26 -5.66
CA VAL A 147 -15.89 11.66 -6.30
C VAL A 147 -14.99 12.79 -6.79
N VAL A 148 -13.73 12.76 -6.41
CA VAL A 148 -12.71 13.77 -6.71
C VAL A 148 -11.61 13.13 -7.51
N GLU A 149 -11.28 13.67 -8.65
CA GLU A 149 -10.15 13.25 -9.47
C GLU A 149 -8.95 14.14 -9.18
N LEU A 150 -7.79 13.53 -8.89
CA LEU A 150 -6.53 14.23 -8.67
C LEU A 150 -5.49 13.85 -9.72
N GLN A 151 -4.55 14.75 -9.91
CA GLN A 151 -3.32 14.56 -10.70
C GLN A 151 -2.11 14.70 -9.79
N PRO A 152 -0.94 14.15 -10.16
CA PRO A 152 0.29 14.38 -9.39
C PRO A 152 0.55 15.87 -9.16
N GLY A 153 0.79 16.24 -7.91
CA GLY A 153 0.97 17.63 -7.47
C GLY A 153 -0.29 18.35 -7.02
N SER A 154 -1.49 17.80 -7.28
CA SER A 154 -2.74 18.34 -6.71
C SER A 154 -2.93 17.86 -5.28
N ASP A 155 -3.76 18.58 -4.53
CA ASP A 155 -4.16 18.18 -3.17
C ASP A 155 -5.67 18.31 -2.95
N PHE A 156 -6.12 17.68 -1.88
CA PHE A 156 -7.50 17.68 -1.42
C PHE A 156 -7.49 17.72 0.11
N GLU A 157 -8.37 18.51 0.70
CA GLU A 157 -8.49 18.60 2.15
C GLU A 157 -9.90 18.18 2.61
N LEU A 158 -9.94 17.44 3.72
CA LEU A 158 -11.17 17.07 4.40
C LEU A 158 -10.93 17.04 5.91
N ARG A 159 -11.71 17.82 6.68
CA ARG A 159 -11.67 17.85 8.15
C ARG A 159 -10.27 18.07 8.73
N GLY A 160 -9.51 18.99 8.15
CA GLY A 160 -8.15 19.30 8.60
C GLY A 160 -7.09 18.25 8.25
N VAL A 161 -7.44 17.28 7.42
CA VAL A 161 -6.49 16.32 6.85
C VAL A 161 -6.27 16.65 5.38
N GLN A 162 -5.01 16.94 5.02
CA GLN A 162 -4.58 17.19 3.66
C GLN A 162 -4.11 15.89 3.00
N VAL A 163 -4.59 15.64 1.79
CA VAL A 163 -4.17 14.52 0.92
C VAL A 163 -3.50 15.10 -0.30
N ILE A 164 -2.22 14.88 -0.47
CA ILE A 164 -1.41 15.37 -1.58
C ILE A 164 -1.15 14.20 -2.52
N ALA A 165 -1.57 14.33 -3.77
CA ALA A 165 -1.33 13.33 -4.80
C ALA A 165 0.12 13.43 -5.31
N ALA A 166 0.83 12.31 -5.31
CA ALA A 166 2.15 12.18 -5.87
C ALA A 166 2.15 11.16 -7.02
N ALA A 167 3.15 11.20 -7.88
CA ALA A 167 3.30 10.26 -8.98
C ALA A 167 3.58 8.84 -8.46
N ALA A 168 3.16 7.84 -9.25
CA ALA A 168 3.54 6.44 -9.10
C ALA A 168 4.10 5.90 -10.43
N SER A 169 5.05 4.98 -10.37
CA SER A 169 5.64 4.33 -11.56
C SER A 169 5.05 2.93 -11.74
N HIS A 170 3.81 2.87 -12.26
CA HIS A 170 3.13 1.58 -12.45
C HIS A 170 2.83 1.25 -13.91
N GLY A 171 2.82 2.25 -14.79
CA GLY A 171 2.68 2.16 -16.25
C GLY A 171 1.84 3.29 -16.82
N ASP A 172 1.93 3.44 -18.16
CA ASP A 172 1.20 4.49 -18.88
C ASP A 172 -0.19 4.05 -19.34
N HIS A 173 -0.54 2.77 -19.16
CA HIS A 173 -1.84 2.23 -19.51
C HIS A 173 -2.93 2.83 -18.60
N GLU A 174 -4.11 3.09 -19.14
CA GLU A 174 -5.21 3.75 -18.43
C GLU A 174 -5.54 3.13 -17.05
N LEU A 175 -5.54 1.79 -16.97
CA LEU A 175 -5.81 1.09 -15.71
C LEU A 175 -4.65 1.17 -14.71
N ALA A 176 -3.43 1.31 -15.18
CA ALA A 176 -2.21 1.35 -14.38
C ALA A 176 -1.77 2.77 -14.04
N ARG A 177 -2.36 3.81 -14.69
CA ARG A 177 -2.07 5.21 -14.34
C ARG A 177 -2.52 5.46 -12.91
N GLY A 178 -1.54 5.60 -12.02
CA GLY A 178 -1.74 5.60 -10.58
C GLY A 178 -1.23 6.85 -9.89
N LEU A 179 -1.69 6.97 -8.67
CA LEU A 179 -1.23 7.95 -7.68
C LEU A 179 -0.73 7.24 -6.44
N SER A 180 0.23 7.83 -5.80
CA SER A 180 0.49 7.68 -4.38
C SER A 180 -0.02 8.92 -3.64
N PHE A 181 -0.13 8.83 -2.32
CA PHE A 181 -0.68 9.93 -1.52
C PHE A 181 0.19 10.23 -0.31
N VAL A 182 0.48 11.50 -0.06
CA VAL A 182 0.96 11.96 1.23
C VAL A 182 -0.24 12.47 2.03
N VAL A 183 -0.53 11.83 3.14
CA VAL A 183 -1.63 12.20 4.05
C VAL A 183 -1.04 12.89 5.25
N ARG A 184 -1.47 14.13 5.50
CA ARG A 184 -1.03 14.98 6.61
C ARG A 184 -2.25 15.37 7.44
N GLY A 185 -2.28 14.95 8.67
CA GLY A 185 -3.36 15.24 9.63
C GLY A 185 -2.81 15.75 10.97
N PRO A 186 -3.65 15.77 12.00
CA PRO A 186 -3.26 16.17 13.36
C PRO A 186 -2.50 15.07 14.11
N GLY A 187 -1.63 14.32 13.44
CA GLY A 187 -0.80 13.22 13.95
C GLY A 187 0.27 12.85 12.93
N PRO A 188 0.92 11.69 13.08
CA PRO A 188 1.96 11.24 12.15
C PRO A 188 1.47 11.25 10.70
N SER A 189 2.30 11.79 9.81
CA SER A 189 2.03 11.81 8.37
C SER A 189 2.32 10.45 7.73
N VAL A 190 1.53 10.08 6.71
CA VAL A 190 1.64 8.77 6.05
C VAL A 190 1.80 8.96 4.55
N TYR A 191 2.77 8.25 3.97
CA TYR A 191 2.86 8.03 2.53
C TYR A 191 2.21 6.70 2.18
N LEU A 192 1.18 6.73 1.34
CA LEU A 192 0.43 5.58 0.84
C LEU A 192 0.79 5.35 -0.62
N CYS A 193 1.59 4.34 -0.91
CA CYS A 193 2.17 4.17 -2.25
C CYS A 193 1.17 3.61 -3.29
N GLY A 194 0.38 2.62 -2.95
CA GLY A 194 -0.27 1.77 -3.96
C GLY A 194 0.76 0.93 -4.73
N ASP A 195 0.51 0.64 -6.01
CA ASP A 195 1.46 -0.07 -6.84
C ASP A 195 2.43 0.89 -7.52
N SER A 196 3.72 0.59 -7.43
CA SER A 196 4.79 1.34 -8.07
C SER A 196 6.06 0.51 -8.21
N GLY A 197 6.79 0.68 -9.28
CA GLY A 197 8.22 0.39 -9.33
C GLY A 197 9.01 1.46 -8.58
N TYR A 198 10.28 1.18 -8.28
CA TYR A 198 11.17 2.18 -7.70
C TYR A 198 11.58 3.24 -8.75
N PHE A 199 11.50 4.53 -8.39
CA PHE A 199 11.88 5.66 -9.25
C PHE A 199 12.26 6.89 -8.40
N SER A 200 12.83 7.93 -9.02
CA SER A 200 13.34 9.12 -8.34
C SER A 200 12.29 9.95 -7.60
N GLY A 201 11.01 9.82 -7.95
CA GLY A 201 9.93 10.55 -7.29
C GLY A 201 9.80 10.29 -5.79
N PHE A 202 10.33 9.16 -5.28
CA PHE A 202 10.40 8.93 -3.83
C PHE A 202 11.31 9.94 -3.13
N ALA A 203 12.46 10.26 -3.73
CA ALA A 203 13.38 11.27 -3.20
C ALA A 203 12.76 12.68 -3.24
N ASP A 204 12.00 13.01 -4.29
CA ASP A 204 11.28 14.29 -4.39
C ASP A 204 10.23 14.43 -3.29
N VAL A 205 9.45 13.37 -3.03
CA VAL A 205 8.49 13.31 -1.91
C VAL A 205 9.21 13.43 -0.57
N GLY A 206 10.30 12.71 -0.38
CA GLY A 206 11.10 12.75 0.85
C GLY A 206 11.69 14.12 1.12
N ALA A 207 12.18 14.82 0.08
CA ALA A 207 12.73 16.16 0.21
C ALA A 207 11.66 17.22 0.59
N ARG A 208 10.42 17.03 0.10
CA ARG A 208 9.33 18.00 0.31
C ARG A 208 8.53 17.74 1.59
N PHE A 209 8.30 16.48 1.95
CA PHE A 209 7.32 16.10 2.95
C PHE A 209 7.89 15.25 4.09
N ALA A 210 8.92 14.43 3.84
CA ALA A 210 9.52 13.49 4.78
C ALA A 210 8.45 12.79 5.66
N PRO A 211 7.53 12.00 5.08
CA PRO A 211 6.41 11.41 5.81
C PRO A 211 6.92 10.51 6.95
N ASP A 212 6.23 10.49 8.09
CA ASP A 212 6.64 9.70 9.25
C ASP A 212 6.57 8.20 8.98
N ILE A 213 5.52 7.76 8.26
CA ILE A 213 5.26 6.36 7.94
C ILE A 213 5.19 6.19 6.42
N ALA A 214 5.98 5.27 5.88
CA ALA A 214 5.92 4.86 4.48
C ALA A 214 5.20 3.51 4.34
N VAL A 215 4.03 3.51 3.70
CA VAL A 215 3.29 2.29 3.35
C VAL A 215 3.65 1.93 1.92
N LEU A 216 4.46 0.86 1.73
CA LEU A 216 5.10 0.53 0.45
C LEU A 216 4.79 -0.90 0.00
N PRO A 217 4.51 -1.13 -1.30
CA PRO A 217 4.32 -2.47 -1.86
C PRO A 217 5.66 -3.22 -1.89
N ILE A 218 5.62 -4.53 -1.63
CA ILE A 218 6.79 -5.39 -1.64
C ILE A 218 6.58 -6.69 -2.44
N GLY A 219 5.45 -6.85 -3.12
CA GLY A 219 5.10 -8.05 -3.89
C GLY A 219 4.78 -7.75 -5.35
N GLY A 220 4.65 -8.79 -6.16
CA GLY A 220 4.38 -8.64 -7.60
C GLY A 220 5.63 -8.42 -8.46
N PHE A 221 6.85 -8.61 -7.93
CA PHE A 221 8.10 -8.22 -8.58
C PHE A 221 8.72 -9.27 -9.52
N LEU A 222 8.21 -10.47 -9.59
CA LEU A 222 8.69 -11.51 -10.49
C LEU A 222 7.71 -11.76 -11.66
N PRO A 223 8.20 -11.92 -12.91
CA PRO A 223 9.60 -11.88 -13.36
C PRO A 223 10.21 -10.49 -13.25
N ARG A 224 11.52 -10.38 -13.50
CA ARG A 224 12.27 -9.11 -13.40
C ARG A 224 11.61 -7.94 -14.14
N SER A 225 10.95 -8.20 -15.27
CA SER A 225 10.25 -7.18 -16.05
C SER A 225 9.10 -6.50 -15.27
N PHE A 226 8.58 -7.14 -14.22
CA PHE A 226 7.53 -6.56 -13.38
C PHE A 226 8.05 -5.48 -12.42
N ARG A 227 9.37 -5.48 -12.13
CA ARG A 227 9.97 -4.52 -11.17
C ARG A 227 9.86 -3.06 -11.61
N ALA A 228 9.71 -2.80 -12.88
CA ALA A 228 9.43 -1.44 -13.36
C ALA A 228 8.08 -0.90 -12.85
N ARG A 229 7.19 -1.79 -12.39
CA ARG A 229 5.81 -1.48 -11.96
C ARG A 229 5.48 -1.95 -10.54
N HIS A 230 6.29 -2.86 -9.97
CA HIS A 230 6.09 -3.45 -8.63
C HIS A 230 7.44 -3.57 -7.93
N MET A 231 7.59 -2.89 -6.82
CA MET A 231 8.83 -2.93 -6.05
C MET A 231 9.09 -4.32 -5.47
N SER A 232 10.36 -4.76 -5.51
CA SER A 232 10.83 -5.83 -4.65
C SER A 232 11.06 -5.32 -3.22
N PRO A 233 11.24 -6.20 -2.22
CA PRO A 233 11.61 -5.79 -0.86
C PRO A 233 12.85 -4.90 -0.79
N LEU A 234 13.83 -5.12 -1.67
CA LEU A 234 15.02 -4.27 -1.74
C LEU A 234 14.71 -2.89 -2.31
N ASP A 235 13.88 -2.82 -3.37
CA ASP A 235 13.42 -1.55 -3.94
C ASP A 235 12.63 -0.74 -2.91
N ALA A 236 11.80 -1.41 -2.10
CA ALA A 236 11.02 -0.76 -1.04
C ALA A 236 11.92 -0.17 0.07
N LEU A 237 13.04 -0.83 0.42
CA LEU A 237 14.00 -0.25 1.34
C LEU A 237 14.66 1.01 0.77
N TYR A 238 15.02 1.04 -0.53
CA TYR A 238 15.53 2.24 -1.16
C TYR A 238 14.47 3.36 -1.19
N ALA A 239 13.23 3.03 -1.53
CA ALA A 239 12.15 4.00 -1.50
C ALA A 239 11.90 4.55 -0.07
N PHE A 240 12.01 3.70 0.95
CA PHE A 240 11.93 4.09 2.36
C PHE A 240 13.03 5.07 2.76
N GLU A 241 14.27 4.81 2.36
CA GLU A 241 15.42 5.70 2.59
C GLU A 241 15.22 7.05 1.88
N ASP A 242 14.80 7.02 0.60
CA ASP A 242 14.57 8.22 -0.21
C ASP A 242 13.40 9.07 0.32
N LEU A 243 12.34 8.44 0.83
CA LEU A 243 11.21 9.11 1.50
C LEU A 243 11.60 9.76 2.82
N ARG A 244 12.77 9.42 3.39
CA ARG A 244 13.23 9.87 4.70
C ARG A 244 12.24 9.57 5.81
N SER A 245 11.50 8.48 5.65
CA SER A 245 10.49 8.04 6.61
C SER A 245 11.13 7.37 7.83
N ARG A 246 10.38 7.31 8.93
CA ARG A 246 10.86 6.70 10.18
C ARG A 246 10.41 5.25 10.31
N LEU A 247 9.29 4.89 9.69
CA LEU A 247 8.72 3.55 9.75
C LEU A 247 8.28 3.12 8.35
N LEU A 248 8.61 1.89 7.97
CA LEU A 248 8.11 1.20 6.78
C LEU A 248 7.06 0.18 7.18
N VAL A 249 5.86 0.30 6.61
CA VAL A 249 4.78 -0.70 6.69
C VAL A 249 4.62 -1.33 5.31
N PRO A 250 4.99 -2.60 5.11
CA PRO A 250 4.87 -3.26 3.82
C PRO A 250 3.43 -3.67 3.52
N ILE A 251 3.03 -3.48 2.26
CA ILE A 251 1.75 -3.90 1.68
C ILE A 251 1.95 -4.73 0.40
N HIS A 252 0.87 -5.10 -0.26
CA HIS A 252 0.83 -5.84 -1.53
C HIS A 252 1.58 -7.18 -1.47
N HIS A 253 1.42 -7.91 -0.36
CA HIS A 253 1.99 -9.24 -0.15
C HIS A 253 1.04 -10.13 0.65
N GLY A 254 1.29 -11.43 0.66
CA GLY A 254 0.67 -12.41 1.56
C GLY A 254 -0.80 -12.75 1.28
N ALA A 255 -1.53 -11.95 0.51
CA ALA A 255 -2.96 -12.13 0.28
C ALA A 255 -3.28 -12.89 -1.01
N PHE A 256 -2.69 -12.51 -2.13
CA PHE A 256 -2.92 -13.10 -3.46
C PHE A 256 -1.60 -13.50 -4.11
N ALA A 257 -1.58 -14.67 -4.77
CA ALA A 257 -0.41 -15.11 -5.55
C ALA A 257 -0.52 -14.54 -6.99
N LEU A 258 -0.22 -13.25 -7.14
CA LEU A 258 -0.32 -12.53 -8.42
C LEU A 258 0.96 -12.61 -9.25
N SER A 259 2.04 -13.14 -8.69
CA SER A 259 3.36 -13.23 -9.29
C SER A 259 4.05 -14.53 -8.89
N TYR A 260 5.31 -14.73 -9.30
CA TYR A 260 6.03 -15.99 -9.16
C TYR A 260 6.78 -16.15 -7.82
N GLU A 261 6.81 -15.15 -6.96
CA GLU A 261 7.28 -15.28 -5.59
C GLU A 261 6.27 -16.05 -4.73
N GLN A 262 6.77 -16.71 -3.67
CA GLN A 262 5.90 -17.33 -2.68
C GLN A 262 5.21 -16.24 -1.85
N LEU A 263 4.01 -16.52 -1.35
CA LEU A 263 3.20 -15.53 -0.63
C LEU A 263 3.89 -14.88 0.57
N ASP A 264 4.72 -15.63 1.30
CA ASP A 264 5.45 -15.16 2.48
C ASP A 264 6.88 -14.71 2.16
N GLU A 265 7.36 -14.97 0.94
CA GLU A 265 8.73 -14.65 0.51
C GLU A 265 9.02 -13.14 0.60
N PRO A 266 8.15 -12.23 0.12
CA PRO A 266 8.44 -10.80 0.16
C PRO A 266 8.67 -10.29 1.59
N ALA A 267 7.79 -10.64 2.53
CA ALA A 267 7.88 -10.19 3.92
C ALA A 267 9.12 -10.76 4.63
N ARG A 268 9.40 -12.06 4.43
CA ARG A 268 10.62 -12.68 5.00
C ARG A 268 11.89 -12.03 4.45
N TRP A 269 11.93 -11.79 3.15
CA TRP A 269 13.08 -11.17 2.52
C TRP A 269 13.27 -9.71 2.96
N LEU A 270 12.19 -8.94 3.10
CA LEU A 270 12.25 -7.58 3.65
C LEU A 270 12.87 -7.58 5.05
N VAL A 271 12.41 -8.46 5.94
CA VAL A 271 12.91 -8.57 7.31
C VAL A 271 14.41 -8.92 7.33
N GLU A 272 14.84 -9.84 6.47
CA GLU A 272 16.24 -10.22 6.36
C GLU A 272 17.11 -9.06 5.86
N LEU A 273 16.71 -8.37 4.80
CA LEU A 273 17.40 -7.20 4.29
C LEU A 273 17.47 -6.07 5.32
N ALA A 274 16.37 -5.82 6.04
CA ALA A 274 16.32 -4.80 7.08
C ALA A 274 17.28 -5.09 8.23
N LYS A 275 17.43 -6.37 8.63
CA LYS A 275 18.45 -6.79 9.61
C LYS A 275 19.86 -6.53 9.09
N GLN A 276 20.15 -6.94 7.85
CA GLN A 276 21.48 -6.75 7.23
C GLN A 276 21.87 -5.28 7.13
N ARG A 277 20.89 -4.39 6.96
CA ARG A 277 21.09 -2.93 6.87
C ARG A 277 21.01 -2.21 8.22
N GLY A 278 20.72 -2.90 9.32
CA GLY A 278 20.59 -2.29 10.64
C GLY A 278 19.34 -1.44 10.83
N VAL A 279 18.32 -1.61 9.97
CA VAL A 279 17.06 -0.84 10.01
C VAL A 279 15.85 -1.71 10.39
N ARG A 280 16.08 -2.88 11.03
CA ARG A 280 15.00 -3.82 11.38
C ARG A 280 13.90 -3.18 12.24
N ASP A 281 14.25 -2.33 13.16
CA ASP A 281 13.32 -1.68 14.10
C ASP A 281 12.48 -0.58 13.42
N HIS A 282 12.84 -0.20 12.20
CA HIS A 282 12.10 0.72 11.36
C HIS A 282 11.17 -0.01 10.35
N VAL A 283 11.00 -1.32 10.47
CA VAL A 283 10.13 -2.11 9.57
C VAL A 283 9.07 -2.85 10.39
N MET A 284 7.79 -2.55 10.14
CA MET A 284 6.64 -3.16 10.80
C MET A 284 5.84 -3.98 9.80
N VAL A 285 6.00 -5.30 9.80
CA VAL A 285 5.18 -6.22 9.00
C VAL A 285 3.90 -6.54 9.76
N MET A 286 2.81 -5.95 9.34
CA MET A 286 1.50 -6.17 9.96
C MET A 286 0.80 -7.42 9.39
N ALA A 287 0.11 -8.16 10.25
CA ALA A 287 -0.81 -9.20 9.83
C ALA A 287 -2.15 -8.60 9.37
N ALA A 288 -2.87 -9.31 8.46
CA ALA A 288 -4.21 -8.88 8.07
C ALA A 288 -5.14 -8.83 9.30
N GLY A 289 -5.75 -7.68 9.56
CA GLY A 289 -6.59 -7.38 10.71
C GLY A 289 -5.86 -6.83 11.94
N GLN A 290 -4.53 -6.71 11.87
CA GLN A 290 -3.76 -6.05 12.91
C GLN A 290 -4.00 -4.54 12.90
N SER A 291 -4.12 -3.96 14.10
CA SER A 291 -4.28 -2.51 14.32
C SER A 291 -3.19 -1.99 15.22
N GLU A 292 -2.55 -0.88 14.81
CA GLU A 292 -1.46 -0.25 15.55
C GLU A 292 -1.74 1.24 15.76
N ARG A 293 -1.29 1.78 16.90
CA ARG A 293 -1.39 3.19 17.25
C ARG A 293 -0.03 3.86 17.18
N PHE A 294 -0.01 5.04 16.59
CA PHE A 294 1.18 5.88 16.42
C PHE A 294 0.94 7.25 17.03
N VAL A 295 1.95 7.77 17.71
CA VAL A 295 1.94 9.09 18.34
C VAL A 295 2.97 9.96 17.64
N GLU A 296 2.66 11.22 17.39
CA GLU A 296 3.61 12.18 16.85
C GLU A 296 4.78 12.35 17.85
N GLN A 297 5.96 11.97 17.45
CA GLN A 297 7.16 12.24 18.24
C GLN A 297 7.65 13.66 17.90
N ARG A 298 7.25 14.65 18.69
CA ARG A 298 7.65 16.05 18.59
C ARG A 298 9.11 16.30 19.01
N ALA A 299 10.08 15.49 18.65
CA ALA A 299 11.45 15.79 19.02
C ALA A 299 12.42 15.67 17.85
N ALA A 300 13.15 16.75 17.59
CA ALA A 300 14.33 16.91 16.73
C ALA A 300 14.18 17.61 15.37
N ARG A 301 13.08 18.29 15.04
CA ARG A 301 13.04 19.12 13.83
C ARG A 301 13.45 20.59 14.05
N GLU A 302 13.73 21.02 15.31
CA GLU A 302 14.12 22.40 15.65
C GLU A 302 15.63 22.62 15.85
N ALA A 303 16.46 21.62 15.56
CA ALA A 303 17.92 21.73 15.75
C ALA A 303 18.68 21.28 14.49
N CYS A 304 18.47 21.96 13.36
CA CYS A 304 19.43 22.03 12.25
C CYS A 304 19.21 23.32 11.47
#